data_e14411faeeaf69c3b71fa0f736ecc46c
#
_entry.id   e14411faeeaf69c3b71fa0f736ecc46c
#
_cell.length_a   1.000
_cell.length_b   1.000
_cell.length_c   1.000
_cell.angle_alpha   90.00
_cell.angle_beta   90.00
_cell.angle_gamma   90.00
#
_symmetry.space_group_name_H-M   'P 1'
#
loop_
_entity.id
_entity.type
_entity.pdbx_description
1 polymer ?
#
loop_
_entity_poly.entity_id
_entity_poly.type
_entity_poly.pdbx_seq_one_letter_code
_entity_poly.pdbx_strand_id
1 'polypeptide(L)'
;MSVVRLPQVHDPVAQGLITPAIGMYRQKGVCTYVGEGRNRWPAAHVLDVARLYRLAIEKAEPDAKYHAVAEEGVPMRDIVEAIGRRLKLPVKSIAPDEAQAYFGWLSMFAGRDMPASSAQTRRKLGWEPKRPGLIADLERLQVSDR
;
A
#
# COMPACT_ATOMS: atom_id res chain seq x y z
N MET A 1 12.77 9.90 -21.45
CA MET A 1 12.84 9.71 -20.00
C MET A 1 11.92 8.58 -19.58
N SER A 2 12.44 7.60 -18.85
CA SER A 2 11.64 6.50 -18.33
C SER A 2 10.89 6.94 -17.07
N VAL A 3 9.69 6.41 -16.88
CA VAL A 3 8.84 6.72 -15.72
C VAL A 3 8.51 5.42 -14.99
N VAL A 4 8.68 5.42 -13.66
CA VAL A 4 8.25 4.32 -12.79
C VAL A 4 7.11 4.81 -11.92
N ARG A 5 5.95 4.17 -12.05
CA ARG A 5 4.78 4.47 -11.21
C ARG A 5 4.78 3.57 -9.99
N LEU A 6 4.63 4.19 -8.83
CA LEU A 6 4.73 3.49 -7.55
C LEU A 6 3.36 3.22 -6.92
N PRO A 7 3.16 2.03 -6.34
CA PRO A 7 2.00 1.70 -5.51
C PRO A 7 2.28 2.08 -4.06
N GLN A 8 1.62 1.42 -3.11
CA GLN A 8 2.02 1.49 -1.70
C GLN A 8 3.31 0.68 -1.55
N VAL A 9 4.43 1.38 -1.48
CA VAL A 9 5.76 0.76 -1.30
C VAL A 9 5.95 0.49 0.19
N HIS A 10 6.24 -0.76 0.55
CA HIS A 10 6.19 -1.17 1.95
C HIS A 10 7.39 -1.99 2.40
N ASP A 11 7.63 -1.89 3.68
CA ASP A 11 8.44 -2.79 4.49
C ASP A 11 7.85 -2.77 5.91
N PRO A 12 8.44 -3.47 6.91
CA PRO A 12 7.88 -3.44 8.26
C PRO A 12 7.93 -2.07 8.96
N VAL A 13 8.61 -1.08 8.41
CA VAL A 13 8.77 0.26 9.02
C VAL A 13 7.84 1.29 8.39
N ALA A 14 7.70 1.29 7.07
CA ALA A 14 6.91 2.29 6.33
C ALA A 14 6.10 1.63 5.21
N GLN A 15 4.91 2.17 4.90
CA GLN A 15 3.97 1.56 3.96
C GLN A 15 3.23 2.61 3.12
N GLY A 16 3.90 3.64 2.65
CA GLY A 16 3.28 4.67 1.80
C GLY A 16 2.18 5.43 2.53
N LEU A 17 1.01 5.55 1.90
CA LEU A 17 -0.15 6.24 2.50
C LEU A 17 -0.71 5.52 3.72
N ILE A 18 -0.39 4.24 3.89
CA ILE A 18 -0.84 3.46 5.04
C ILE A 18 -0.15 3.95 6.32
N THR A 19 1.10 4.41 6.23
CA THR A 19 1.85 4.90 7.39
C THR A 19 1.13 6.03 8.15
N PRO A 20 0.66 7.11 7.50
CA PRO A 20 -0.10 8.13 8.22
C PRO A 20 -1.44 7.61 8.76
N ALA A 21 -2.06 6.65 8.05
CA ALA A 21 -3.30 6.03 8.56
C ALA A 21 -3.05 5.28 9.88
N ILE A 22 -1.94 4.56 9.98
CA ILE A 22 -1.55 3.86 11.21
C ILE A 22 -1.40 4.86 12.36
N GLY A 23 -0.78 6.01 12.10
CA GLY A 23 -0.66 7.07 13.09
C GLY A 23 -2.01 7.56 13.59
N MET A 24 -2.97 7.73 12.69
CA MET A 24 -4.33 8.13 13.04
C MET A 24 -5.03 7.07 13.89
N TYR A 25 -4.88 5.79 13.53
CA TYR A 25 -5.49 4.69 14.29
C TYR A 25 -4.95 4.61 15.71
N ARG A 26 -3.64 4.79 15.87
CA ARG A 26 -3.03 4.78 17.20
C ARG A 26 -3.49 5.96 18.05
N GLN A 27 -3.61 7.13 17.43
CA GLN A 27 -4.05 8.33 18.11
C GLN A 27 -5.50 8.22 18.57
N LYS A 28 -6.37 7.66 17.73
CA LYS A 28 -7.80 7.57 18.00
C LYS A 28 -8.21 6.27 18.71
N GLY A 29 -7.32 5.29 18.77
CA GLY A 29 -7.57 4.02 19.44
C GLY A 29 -8.49 3.09 18.69
N VAL A 30 -8.74 3.32 17.41
CA VAL A 30 -9.60 2.48 16.57
C VAL A 30 -9.10 2.51 15.13
N CYS A 31 -9.10 1.34 14.48
CA CYS A 31 -8.77 1.23 13.07
C CYS A 31 -10.07 1.26 12.26
N THR A 32 -10.12 2.05 11.20
CA THR A 32 -11.35 2.19 10.41
C THR A 32 -11.10 2.00 8.93
N TYR A 33 -12.11 1.48 8.23
CA TYR A 33 -12.18 1.46 6.78
C TYR A 33 -13.54 2.00 6.33
N VAL A 34 -13.60 2.50 5.11
CA VAL A 34 -14.80 3.14 4.58
C VAL A 34 -15.73 2.11 3.95
N GLY A 35 -17.01 2.12 4.36
CA GLY A 35 -18.02 1.23 3.80
C GLY A 35 -17.71 -0.23 4.09
N GLU A 36 -17.70 -1.07 3.06
CA GLU A 36 -17.40 -2.51 3.20
C GLU A 36 -15.90 -2.81 3.09
N GLY A 37 -15.07 -1.80 2.83
CA GLY A 37 -13.63 -1.98 2.71
C GLY A 37 -13.20 -2.80 1.50
N ARG A 38 -14.01 -2.83 0.44
CA ARG A 38 -13.72 -3.56 -0.80
C ARG A 38 -12.81 -2.81 -1.75
N ASN A 39 -12.59 -1.53 -1.51
CA ASN A 39 -11.65 -0.75 -2.32
C ASN A 39 -10.24 -1.32 -2.13
N ARG A 40 -9.49 -1.34 -3.24
CA ARG A 40 -8.19 -2.02 -3.29
C ARG A 40 -7.07 -1.02 -3.51
N TRP A 41 -5.95 -1.28 -2.87
CA TRP A 41 -4.74 -0.51 -3.07
C TRP A 41 -3.63 -1.41 -3.58
N PRO A 42 -2.88 -0.98 -4.63
CA PRO A 42 -1.76 -1.76 -5.13
C PRO A 42 -0.57 -1.64 -4.18
N ALA A 43 0.28 -2.66 -4.16
CA ALA A 43 1.40 -2.70 -3.22
C ALA A 43 2.61 -3.39 -3.82
N ALA A 44 3.79 -3.03 -3.32
CA ALA A 44 5.04 -3.70 -3.63
C ALA A 44 6.04 -3.50 -2.50
N HIS A 45 6.80 -4.54 -2.18
CA HIS A 45 7.86 -4.43 -1.19
C HIS A 45 8.98 -3.52 -1.72
N VAL A 46 9.58 -2.73 -0.83
CA VAL A 46 10.61 -1.74 -1.20
C VAL A 46 11.79 -2.38 -1.94
N LEU A 47 12.18 -3.59 -1.56
CA LEU A 47 13.30 -4.28 -2.21
C LEU A 47 12.95 -4.77 -3.62
N ASP A 48 11.69 -5.16 -3.85
CA ASP A 48 11.21 -5.49 -5.20
C ASP A 48 11.19 -4.25 -6.09
N VAL A 49 10.79 -3.11 -5.54
CA VAL A 49 10.80 -1.83 -6.27
C VAL A 49 12.23 -1.43 -6.63
N ALA A 50 13.17 -1.58 -5.70
CA ALA A 50 14.58 -1.28 -5.95
C ALA A 50 15.13 -2.12 -7.10
N ARG A 51 14.77 -3.40 -7.13
CA ARG A 51 15.19 -4.30 -8.22
C ARG A 51 14.59 -3.87 -9.55
N LEU A 52 13.34 -3.40 -9.56
CA LEU A 52 12.72 -2.89 -10.78
C LEU A 52 13.47 -1.68 -11.32
N TYR A 53 13.85 -0.74 -10.45
CA TYR A 53 14.65 0.41 -10.86
C TYR A 53 15.96 -0.01 -11.50
N ARG A 54 16.65 -0.99 -10.91
CA ARG A 54 17.89 -1.51 -11.46
C ARG A 54 17.69 -2.09 -12.87
N LEU A 55 16.65 -2.91 -13.04
CA LEU A 55 16.33 -3.52 -14.34
C LEU A 55 15.96 -2.45 -15.37
N ALA A 56 15.23 -1.41 -14.96
CA ALA A 56 14.86 -0.31 -15.86
C ALA A 56 16.08 0.47 -16.33
N ILE A 57 17.04 0.72 -15.42
CA ILE A 57 18.28 1.41 -15.74
C ILE A 57 19.12 0.57 -16.70
N GLU A 58 19.25 -0.72 -16.46
CA GLU A 58 20.01 -1.63 -17.31
C GLU A 58 19.43 -1.72 -18.72
N LYS A 59 18.11 -1.70 -18.85
CA LYS A 59 17.45 -1.74 -20.16
C LYS A 59 17.57 -0.42 -20.91
N ALA A 60 17.61 0.71 -20.19
CA ALA A 60 17.81 2.05 -20.75
C ALA A 60 16.89 2.38 -21.92
N GLU A 61 15.64 1.93 -21.90
CA GLU A 61 14.66 2.20 -22.94
C GLU A 61 14.08 3.60 -22.78
N PRO A 62 14.20 4.49 -23.79
CA PRO A 62 13.68 5.85 -23.65
C PRO A 62 12.15 5.86 -23.64
N ASP A 63 11.60 6.76 -22.86
CA ASP A 63 10.16 7.00 -22.74
C ASP A 63 9.34 5.78 -22.31
N ALA A 64 9.98 4.80 -21.68
CA ALA A 64 9.29 3.63 -21.16
C ALA A 64 8.52 3.98 -19.88
N LYS A 65 7.39 3.32 -19.67
CA LYS A 65 6.59 3.45 -18.46
C LYS A 65 6.50 2.10 -17.78
N TYR A 66 6.90 2.05 -16.52
CA TYR A 66 6.88 0.83 -15.73
C TYR A 66 6.00 1.00 -14.51
N HIS A 67 5.30 -0.04 -14.13
CA HIS A 67 4.45 -0.08 -12.95
C HIS A 67 5.07 -1.02 -11.91
N ALA A 68 5.54 -0.47 -10.81
CA ALA A 68 6.22 -1.24 -9.76
C ALA A 68 5.19 -1.91 -8.81
N VAL A 69 4.29 -2.71 -9.38
CA VAL A 69 3.18 -3.30 -8.65
C VAL A 69 3.40 -4.81 -8.51
N ALA A 70 3.58 -5.29 -7.28
CA ALA A 70 3.67 -6.70 -6.97
C ALA A 70 2.28 -7.29 -6.72
N GLU A 71 1.47 -6.58 -5.95
CA GLU A 71 0.07 -6.95 -5.67
C GLU A 71 -0.83 -5.91 -6.33
N GLU A 72 -1.67 -6.37 -7.26
CA GLU A 72 -2.48 -5.46 -8.09
C GLU A 72 -3.60 -4.76 -7.32
N GLY A 73 -4.07 -5.35 -6.25
CA GLY A 73 -5.07 -4.73 -5.40
C GLY A 73 -5.30 -5.50 -4.12
N VAL A 74 -4.90 -4.92 -2.99
CA VAL A 74 -5.15 -5.51 -1.67
C VAL A 74 -6.37 -4.80 -1.09
N PRO A 75 -7.44 -5.53 -0.72
CA PRO A 75 -8.64 -4.90 -0.17
C PRO A 75 -8.33 -4.13 1.11
N MET A 76 -8.87 -2.92 1.22
CA MET A 76 -8.63 -2.05 2.37
C MET A 76 -9.03 -2.71 3.68
N ARG A 77 -10.13 -3.48 3.67
CA ARG A 77 -10.58 -4.20 4.85
C ARG A 77 -9.50 -5.14 5.38
N ASP A 78 -8.85 -5.88 4.49
CA ASP A 78 -7.78 -6.81 4.87
C ASP A 78 -6.58 -6.06 5.45
N ILE A 79 -6.24 -4.92 4.85
CA ILE A 79 -5.15 -4.06 5.32
C ILE A 79 -5.45 -3.59 6.75
N VAL A 80 -6.64 -3.05 6.98
CA VAL A 80 -7.03 -2.50 8.27
C VAL A 80 -7.14 -3.58 9.34
N GLU A 81 -7.67 -4.74 8.98
CA GLU A 81 -7.75 -5.87 9.92
C GLU A 81 -6.37 -6.35 10.34
N ALA A 82 -5.40 -6.40 9.42
CA ALA A 82 -4.03 -6.76 9.74
C ALA A 82 -3.40 -5.75 10.71
N ILE A 83 -3.62 -4.46 10.48
CA ILE A 83 -3.15 -3.40 11.37
C ILE A 83 -3.79 -3.53 12.75
N GLY A 84 -5.09 -3.76 12.80
CA GLY A 84 -5.80 -3.92 14.07
C GLY A 84 -5.29 -5.10 14.89
N ARG A 85 -5.00 -6.22 14.24
CA ARG A 85 -4.40 -7.38 14.93
C ARG A 85 -3.02 -7.04 15.49
N ARG A 86 -2.21 -6.36 14.71
CA ARG A 86 -0.83 -6.04 15.13
C ARG A 86 -0.80 -5.04 16.27
N LEU A 87 -1.65 -4.03 16.22
CA LEU A 87 -1.70 -2.98 17.24
C LEU A 87 -2.62 -3.31 18.40
N LYS A 88 -3.39 -4.39 18.30
CA LYS A 88 -4.40 -4.79 19.30
C LYS A 88 -5.46 -3.71 19.50
N LEU A 89 -5.90 -3.13 18.39
CA LEU A 89 -6.96 -2.13 18.37
C LEU A 89 -8.21 -2.68 17.71
N PRO A 90 -9.41 -2.19 18.12
CA PRO A 90 -10.64 -2.60 17.46
C PRO A 90 -10.69 -2.08 16.01
N VAL A 91 -11.39 -2.81 15.16
CA VAL A 91 -11.58 -2.44 13.76
C VAL A 91 -13.06 -2.14 13.53
N LYS A 92 -13.36 -1.02 12.87
CA LYS A 92 -14.71 -0.57 12.65
C LYS A 92 -14.89 -0.02 11.24
N SER A 93 -16.05 -0.27 10.65
CA SER A 93 -16.44 0.37 9.40
C SER A 93 -17.04 1.75 9.68
N ILE A 94 -16.72 2.72 8.83
CA ILE A 94 -17.35 4.05 8.89
C ILE A 94 -18.04 4.35 7.56
N ALA A 95 -19.06 5.19 7.61
CA ALA A 95 -19.77 5.61 6.40
C ALA A 95 -18.89 6.57 5.57
N PRO A 96 -19.08 6.63 4.24
CA PRO A 96 -18.29 7.55 3.40
C PRO A 96 -18.37 9.02 3.85
N ASP A 97 -19.49 9.46 4.38
CA ASP A 97 -19.64 10.84 4.87
C ASP A 97 -18.90 11.08 6.20
N GLU A 98 -18.54 10.03 6.91
CA GLU A 98 -17.73 10.12 8.14
C GLU A 98 -16.24 10.15 7.85
N ALA A 99 -15.82 9.79 6.64
CA ALA A 99 -14.40 9.66 6.29
C ALA A 99 -13.66 10.97 6.43
N GLN A 100 -14.25 12.10 6.03
CA GLN A 100 -13.62 13.40 6.14
C GLN A 100 -13.32 13.76 7.60
N ALA A 101 -14.26 13.50 8.50
CA ALA A 101 -14.09 13.80 9.92
C ALA A 101 -13.01 12.92 10.54
N TYR A 102 -12.91 11.67 10.11
CA TYR A 102 -11.92 10.73 10.66
C TYR A 102 -10.53 10.90 10.06
N PHE A 103 -10.43 10.93 8.72
CA PHE A 103 -9.15 10.90 8.02
C PHE A 103 -8.62 12.28 7.61
N GLY A 104 -9.46 13.33 7.63
CA GLY A 104 -9.04 14.64 7.16
C GLY A 104 -8.55 14.59 5.70
N TRP A 105 -7.32 15.03 5.45
CA TRP A 105 -6.74 15.04 4.11
C TRP A 105 -6.66 13.65 3.47
N LEU A 106 -6.47 12.62 4.28
CA LEU A 106 -6.35 11.25 3.77
C LEU A 106 -7.68 10.71 3.27
N SER A 107 -8.81 11.37 3.59
CA SER A 107 -10.14 10.94 3.15
C SER A 107 -10.26 10.86 1.62
N MET A 108 -9.47 11.64 0.89
CA MET A 108 -9.43 11.57 -0.58
C MET A 108 -9.03 10.20 -1.08
N PHE A 109 -8.26 9.45 -0.30
CA PHE A 109 -7.71 8.16 -0.71
C PHE A 109 -8.32 6.98 0.04
N ALA A 110 -8.76 7.18 1.28
CA ALA A 110 -9.15 6.09 2.17
C ALA A 110 -10.24 5.18 1.62
N GLY A 111 -11.19 5.74 0.87
CA GLY A 111 -12.27 4.98 0.25
C GLY A 111 -12.08 4.73 -1.25
N ARG A 112 -10.96 5.13 -1.82
CA ARG A 112 -10.72 5.04 -3.26
C ARG A 112 -10.24 3.66 -3.65
N ASP A 113 -10.80 3.12 -4.74
CA ASP A 113 -10.33 1.87 -5.34
C ASP A 113 -9.23 2.21 -6.34
N MET A 114 -8.01 1.73 -6.10
CA MET A 114 -6.84 2.08 -6.89
C MET A 114 -6.05 0.84 -7.35
N PRO A 115 -6.70 -0.19 -7.93
CA PRO A 115 -5.95 -1.34 -8.41
C PRO A 115 -5.06 -0.94 -9.59
N ALA A 116 -3.95 -1.65 -9.76
CA ALA A 116 -3.03 -1.41 -10.87
C ALA A 116 -2.38 -2.72 -11.30
N SER A 117 -2.04 -2.81 -12.59
CA SER A 117 -1.42 -4.00 -13.14
C SER A 117 0.05 -3.75 -13.49
N SER A 118 0.87 -4.79 -13.32
CA SER A 118 2.27 -4.77 -13.72
C SER A 118 2.60 -5.82 -14.78
N ALA A 119 1.58 -6.39 -15.44
CA ALA A 119 1.78 -7.46 -16.41
C ALA A 119 2.77 -7.08 -17.51
N GLN A 120 2.64 -5.90 -18.11
CA GLN A 120 3.56 -5.44 -19.14
C GLN A 120 4.96 -5.20 -18.61
N THR A 121 5.08 -4.63 -17.42
CA THR A 121 6.37 -4.37 -16.76
C THR A 121 7.12 -5.68 -16.54
N ARG A 122 6.42 -6.70 -16.04
CA ARG A 122 7.03 -8.01 -15.79
C ARG A 122 7.56 -8.64 -17.09
N ARG A 123 6.80 -8.51 -18.18
CA ARG A 123 7.23 -9.03 -19.48
C ARG A 123 8.42 -8.28 -20.06
N LYS A 124 8.40 -6.94 -19.98
CA LYS A 124 9.45 -6.10 -20.54
C LYS A 124 10.77 -6.23 -19.80
N LEU A 125 10.74 -6.28 -18.48
CA LEU A 125 11.94 -6.28 -17.65
C LEU A 125 12.32 -7.65 -17.10
N GLY A 126 11.47 -8.66 -17.24
CA GLY A 126 11.67 -9.92 -16.56
C GLY A 126 11.60 -9.76 -15.05
N TRP A 127 10.86 -8.78 -14.58
CA TRP A 127 10.73 -8.46 -13.16
C TRP A 127 9.77 -9.41 -12.48
N GLU A 128 10.26 -10.11 -11.44
CA GLU A 128 9.45 -11.01 -10.63
C GLU A 128 9.55 -10.58 -9.17
N PRO A 129 8.51 -9.93 -8.63
CA PRO A 129 8.53 -9.57 -7.21
C PRO A 129 8.45 -10.83 -6.35
N LYS A 130 9.36 -10.94 -5.37
CA LYS A 130 9.51 -12.14 -4.54
C LYS A 130 9.47 -11.86 -3.05
N ARG A 131 9.44 -10.58 -2.66
CA ARG A 131 9.47 -10.23 -1.25
C ARG A 131 8.08 -10.38 -0.62
N PRO A 132 8.00 -10.36 0.72
CA PRO A 132 6.71 -10.50 1.40
C PRO A 132 5.69 -9.48 0.92
N GLY A 133 4.41 -9.87 0.91
CA GLY A 133 3.31 -8.99 0.54
C GLY A 133 3.00 -7.96 1.63
N LEU A 134 2.08 -7.05 1.32
CA LEU A 134 1.72 -5.97 2.23
C LEU A 134 1.18 -6.48 3.56
N ILE A 135 0.26 -7.45 3.52
CA ILE A 135 -0.33 -7.98 4.76
C ILE A 135 0.75 -8.61 5.66
N ALA A 136 1.68 -9.36 5.07
CA ALA A 136 2.78 -9.97 5.82
C ALA A 136 3.63 -8.92 6.52
N ASP A 137 3.93 -7.81 5.83
CA ASP A 137 4.71 -6.72 6.42
C ASP A 137 3.93 -5.99 7.52
N LEU A 138 2.61 -5.84 7.36
CA LEU A 138 1.78 -5.24 8.41
C LEU A 138 1.72 -6.12 9.65
N GLU A 139 1.74 -7.44 9.48
CA GLU A 139 1.79 -8.37 10.61
C GLU A 139 3.13 -8.28 11.37
N ARG A 140 4.17 -7.82 10.71
CA ARG A 140 5.51 -7.61 11.29
C ARG A 140 5.80 -6.14 11.56
N LEU A 141 4.80 -5.29 11.51
CA LEU A 141 4.94 -3.86 11.64
C LEU A 141 5.74 -3.49 12.89
N GLN A 142 6.77 -2.68 12.68
CA GLN A 142 7.56 -2.13 13.78
C GLN A 142 6.86 -0.89 14.32
N VAL A 143 6.47 -0.93 15.58
CA VAL A 143 5.72 0.13 16.22
C VAL A 143 6.65 0.90 17.15
N SER A 144 6.74 2.21 16.93
CA SER A 144 7.50 3.08 17.81
C SER A 144 6.78 3.23 19.16
N ASP A 145 7.54 3.24 20.24
CA ASP A 145 7.01 3.39 21.61
C ASP A 145 6.63 4.83 21.96
N ARG A 146 6.38 5.65 20.97
CA ARG A 146 6.00 7.05 21.21
C ARG A 146 4.52 7.22 21.49
#